data_f22f76ff86f5ee11d53ec1e770471d65
#
_entry.id   f22f76ff86f5ee11d53ec1e770471d65
#
_cell.length_a   1.000
_cell.length_b   1.000
_cell.length_c   1.000
_cell.angle_alpha   90.00
_cell.angle_beta   90.00
_cell.angle_gamma   90.00
#
_symmetry.space_group_name_H-M   'P 1'
#
loop_
_entity.id
_entity.type
_entity.pdbx_description
1 polymer ?
#
loop_
_entity_poly.entity_id
_entity_poly.type
_entity_poly.pdbx_seq_one_letter_code
_entity_poly.pdbx_strand_id
1 'polypeptide(L)'
;DAICKTLKESPLLLLPNASEHTLAKIPLNDDGKPSRNDGNTWPANRIIPLEESQVPNSFEAIHRWAKQRVQAHLKTSLSVVRKDWERQERKSGDWSEVDFDYCLQMCINALDFHMAEVERCYANIDQQTLTNWRNGKREYWPSPDGFGFQLPGKHPLAARGEITICEAWEIARPWFVEPEAGQFSMNAIHPDYWFQGEYDLVYRWDGNIKIVDIKASKGIGDRSGDYIEQLRMYAMLWWVTHDKTQLVSDLEIWYLGANVVKPIPIPTESEMSVLEEELGALWNEIKNQ
;
A
#
# COMPACT_ATOMS: atom_id res chain seq x y z
N ASP A 1 5.05 -7.42 3.57
CA ASP A 1 4.89 -6.94 4.96
C ASP A 1 5.76 -5.74 5.34
N ALA A 2 7.10 -5.84 5.29
CA ALA A 2 7.99 -4.81 5.82
C ALA A 2 7.85 -3.47 5.08
N ILE A 3 7.79 -3.51 3.75
CA ILE A 3 7.60 -2.30 2.93
C ILE A 3 6.22 -1.70 3.17
N CYS A 4 5.16 -2.50 3.16
CA CYS A 4 3.81 -2.01 3.43
C CYS A 4 3.69 -1.34 4.81
N LYS A 5 4.27 -1.94 5.84
CA LYS A 5 4.32 -1.33 7.18
C LYS A 5 5.06 0.01 7.20
N THR A 6 6.12 0.14 6.40
CA THR A 6 6.86 1.39 6.27
C THR A 6 6.06 2.45 5.53
N LEU A 7 5.39 2.08 4.44
CA LEU A 7 4.58 3.01 3.65
C LEU A 7 3.37 3.55 4.42
N LYS A 8 2.91 2.84 5.43
CA LYS A 8 1.85 3.31 6.32
C LYS A 8 2.32 4.38 7.30
N GLU A 9 3.58 4.37 7.66
CA GLU A 9 4.12 5.33 8.61
C GLU A 9 4.29 6.70 7.96
N SER A 10 4.14 7.73 8.77
CA SER A 10 4.37 9.11 8.36
C SER A 10 5.28 9.79 9.37
N PRO A 11 6.34 10.48 8.94
CA PRO A 11 7.16 11.27 9.86
C PRO A 11 6.36 12.33 10.60
N LEU A 12 5.33 12.89 9.96
CA LEU A 12 4.48 13.91 10.57
C LEU A 12 3.61 13.35 11.68
N LEU A 13 3.15 12.10 11.54
CA LEU A 13 2.33 11.43 12.55
C LEU A 13 3.13 10.95 13.76
N LEU A 14 4.46 10.90 13.65
CA LEU A 14 5.34 10.49 14.74
C LEU A 14 5.68 11.63 15.70
N LEU A 15 5.28 12.85 15.38
CA LEU A 15 5.46 13.99 16.29
C LEU A 15 4.48 13.90 17.46
N PRO A 16 4.91 14.19 18.68
CA PRO A 16 4.07 14.12 19.87
C PRO A 16 2.72 14.82 19.71
N ASN A 17 2.72 16.02 19.14
CA ASN A 17 1.51 16.81 18.92
C ASN A 17 0.59 16.25 17.83
N ALA A 18 1.15 15.55 16.86
CA ALA A 18 0.36 14.86 15.83
C ALA A 18 -0.32 13.61 16.39
N SER A 19 0.37 12.86 17.25
CA SER A 19 -0.20 11.67 17.88
C SER A 19 -1.41 12.00 18.77
N GLU A 20 -1.43 13.10 19.49
CA GLU A 20 -2.58 13.53 20.28
C GLU A 20 -3.81 13.81 19.40
N HIS A 21 -3.62 14.42 18.23
CA HIS A 21 -4.71 14.71 17.32
C HIS A 21 -5.19 13.49 16.53
N THR A 22 -4.30 12.58 16.24
CA THR A 22 -4.56 11.42 15.36
C THR A 22 -4.98 10.19 16.17
N LEU A 23 -4.27 9.89 17.24
CA LEU A 23 -4.57 8.74 18.11
C LEU A 23 -5.85 8.92 18.93
N ALA A 24 -6.20 10.16 19.29
CA ALA A 24 -7.45 10.46 19.99
C ALA A 24 -8.72 10.15 19.16
N LYS A 25 -8.56 9.84 17.88
CA LYS A 25 -9.67 9.55 16.97
C LYS A 25 -9.67 8.10 16.46
N ILE A 26 -8.71 7.29 16.88
CA ILE A 26 -8.76 5.84 16.61
C ILE A 26 -9.89 5.26 17.45
N PRO A 27 -10.84 4.52 16.87
CA PRO A 27 -11.87 3.84 17.61
C PRO A 27 -11.25 2.96 18.69
N LEU A 28 -11.71 3.10 19.89
CA LEU A 28 -11.33 2.21 20.97
C LEU A 28 -12.32 1.05 21.01
N ASN A 29 -11.82 -0.15 21.28
CA ASN A 29 -12.68 -1.28 21.61
C ASN A 29 -13.32 -1.10 23.00
N ASP A 30 -14.20 -2.02 23.40
CA ASP A 30 -14.90 -1.99 24.68
C ASP A 30 -13.95 -1.94 25.90
N ASP A 31 -12.70 -2.36 25.73
CA ASP A 31 -11.66 -2.31 26.75
C ASP A 31 -10.90 -0.97 26.77
N GLY A 32 -11.30 0.00 25.97
CA GLY A 32 -10.61 1.31 25.86
C GLY A 32 -9.25 1.22 25.15
N LYS A 33 -8.99 0.13 24.43
CA LYS A 33 -7.77 -0.04 23.65
C LYS A 33 -8.04 0.21 22.16
N PRO A 34 -7.05 0.70 21.39
CA PRO A 34 -7.20 0.80 19.96
C PRO A 34 -7.67 -0.52 19.37
N SER A 35 -8.72 -0.50 18.56
CA SER A 35 -9.27 -1.71 17.97
C SER A 35 -8.21 -2.41 17.13
N ARG A 36 -8.05 -3.72 17.33
CA ARG A 36 -7.09 -4.53 16.57
C ARG A 36 -7.56 -4.86 15.15
N ASN A 37 -8.85 -4.62 14.91
CA ASN A 37 -9.50 -5.03 13.67
C ASN A 37 -9.40 -4.00 12.56
N ASP A 38 -8.95 -2.82 12.87
CA ASP A 38 -8.84 -1.75 11.89
C ASP A 38 -7.42 -1.62 11.34
N GLY A 39 -6.68 -2.63 11.12
CA GLY A 39 -5.37 -2.67 10.46
C GLY A 39 -4.46 -1.44 10.63
N ASN A 40 -5.03 -0.37 11.07
CA ASN A 40 -4.47 0.95 11.33
C ASN A 40 -4.11 1.19 12.79
N THR A 41 -4.16 0.17 13.61
CA THR A 41 -3.58 0.28 14.92
C THR A 41 -2.08 0.48 14.77
N TRP A 42 -1.73 1.72 14.74
CA TRP A 42 -0.38 2.11 15.08
C TRP A 42 -0.15 1.57 16.48
N PRO A 43 0.69 0.56 16.65
CA PRO A 43 1.03 0.19 18.01
C PRO A 43 1.80 1.39 18.58
N ALA A 44 1.10 2.22 19.33
CA ALA A 44 1.68 3.42 19.93
C ALA A 44 2.99 3.13 20.69
N ASN A 45 3.14 1.90 21.16
CA ASN A 45 4.35 1.42 21.82
C ASN A 45 5.51 1.05 20.87
N ARG A 46 5.32 1.10 19.55
CA ARG A 46 6.36 0.80 18.56
C ARG A 46 6.77 2.02 17.72
N ILE A 47 6.10 3.13 17.92
CA ILE A 47 6.42 4.38 17.24
C ILE A 47 7.42 5.12 18.13
N ILE A 48 8.59 5.39 17.59
CA ILE A 48 9.56 6.27 18.23
C ILE A 48 9.19 7.69 17.81
N PRO A 49 8.72 8.54 18.73
CA PRO A 49 8.42 9.91 18.41
C PRO A 49 9.64 10.63 17.81
N LEU A 50 9.42 11.46 16.83
CA LEU A 50 10.44 12.32 16.26
C LEU A 50 10.41 13.68 16.97
N GLU A 51 11.58 14.17 17.26
CA GLU A 51 11.73 15.61 17.56
C GLU A 51 11.55 16.43 16.29
N GLU A 52 11.07 17.66 16.40
CA GLU A 52 10.83 18.52 15.25
C GLU A 52 12.07 18.67 14.34
N SER A 53 13.26 18.74 14.95
CA SER A 53 14.54 18.77 14.23
C SER A 53 14.88 17.50 13.44
N GLN A 54 14.19 16.40 13.71
CA GLN A 54 14.38 15.10 13.04
C GLN A 54 13.39 14.88 11.89
N VAL A 55 12.44 15.80 11.69
CA VAL A 55 11.48 15.71 10.59
C VAL A 55 12.21 15.87 9.26
N PRO A 56 12.05 14.91 8.33
CA PRO A 56 12.72 14.98 7.04
C PRO A 56 12.31 16.22 6.27
N ASN A 57 13.29 16.94 5.75
CA ASN A 57 13.10 18.17 4.98
C ASN A 57 13.72 18.08 3.56
N SER A 58 14.18 16.92 3.17
CA SER A 58 14.73 16.64 1.84
C SER A 58 14.42 15.19 1.42
N PHE A 59 14.49 14.89 0.11
CA PHE A 59 14.30 13.52 -0.41
C PHE A 59 15.31 12.55 0.19
N GLU A 60 16.54 12.95 0.37
CA GLU A 60 17.55 12.12 1.02
C GLU A 60 17.20 11.85 2.50
N ALA A 61 16.68 12.84 3.20
CA ALA A 61 16.33 12.69 4.60
C ALA A 61 15.13 11.76 4.79
N ILE A 62 14.08 11.89 3.98
CA ILE A 62 12.91 10.99 4.07
C ILE A 62 13.27 9.58 3.62
N HIS A 63 14.09 9.42 2.59
CA HIS A 63 14.57 8.12 2.15
C HIS A 63 15.41 7.42 3.24
N ARG A 64 16.30 8.16 3.90
CA ARG A 64 17.08 7.63 5.02
C ARG A 64 16.20 7.22 6.18
N TRP A 65 15.23 8.05 6.54
CA TRP A 65 14.23 7.71 7.56
C TRP A 65 13.47 6.44 7.20
N ALA A 66 12.93 6.36 5.99
CA ALA A 66 12.18 5.21 5.51
C ALA A 66 13.02 3.92 5.47
N LYS A 67 14.31 4.00 5.06
CA LYS A 67 15.24 2.87 5.11
C LYS A 67 15.42 2.32 6.52
N GLN A 68 15.52 3.18 7.52
CA GLN A 68 15.63 2.74 8.92
C GLN A 68 14.34 2.03 9.37
N ARG A 69 13.17 2.54 8.94
CA ARG A 69 11.87 1.92 9.24
C ARG A 69 11.73 0.56 8.57
N VAL A 70 12.06 0.47 7.28
CA VAL A 70 12.08 -0.80 6.52
C VAL A 70 12.94 -1.84 7.23
N GLN A 71 14.16 -1.48 7.64
CA GLN A 71 15.05 -2.41 8.33
C GLN A 71 14.46 -2.91 9.67
N ALA A 72 13.83 -2.02 10.43
CA ALA A 72 13.18 -2.37 11.69
C ALA A 72 11.99 -3.30 11.48
N HIS A 73 11.15 -2.99 10.49
CA HIS A 73 9.99 -3.81 10.13
C HIS A 73 10.40 -5.16 9.55
N LEU A 74 11.46 -5.22 8.73
CA LEU A 74 11.94 -6.47 8.17
C LEU A 74 12.40 -7.43 9.27
N LYS A 75 13.18 -6.95 10.25
CA LYS A 75 13.60 -7.76 11.41
C LYS A 75 12.39 -8.34 12.15
N THR A 76 11.37 -7.53 12.38
CA THR A 76 10.14 -7.97 13.05
C THR A 76 9.37 -8.98 12.20
N SER A 77 9.17 -8.70 10.93
CA SER A 77 8.43 -9.57 10.00
C SER A 77 9.13 -10.92 9.85
N LEU A 78 10.43 -10.95 9.65
CA LEU A 78 11.19 -12.20 9.56
C LEU A 78 11.11 -13.02 10.86
N SER A 79 11.11 -12.36 12.03
CA SER A 79 10.93 -13.05 13.30
C SER A 79 9.55 -13.72 13.43
N VAL A 80 8.50 -13.09 12.91
CA VAL A 80 7.15 -13.67 12.88
C VAL A 80 7.09 -14.84 11.91
N VAL A 81 7.52 -14.64 10.67
CA VAL A 81 7.52 -15.67 9.62
C VAL A 81 8.34 -16.89 10.05
N ARG A 82 9.48 -16.68 10.71
CA ARG A 82 10.31 -17.77 11.26
C ARG A 82 9.53 -18.61 12.26
N LYS A 83 8.86 -17.97 13.21
CA LYS A 83 8.05 -18.69 14.22
C LYS A 83 6.93 -19.49 13.58
N ASP A 84 6.28 -18.94 12.55
CA ASP A 84 5.23 -19.64 11.83
C ASP A 84 5.79 -20.80 11.02
N TRP A 85 6.94 -20.63 10.37
CA TRP A 85 7.65 -21.70 9.67
C TRP A 85 8.09 -22.82 10.64
N GLU A 86 8.60 -22.48 11.84
CA GLU A 86 8.98 -23.46 12.87
C GLU A 86 7.79 -24.32 13.33
N ARG A 87 6.57 -23.80 13.27
CA ARG A 87 5.33 -24.50 13.66
C ARG A 87 4.75 -25.40 12.57
N GLN A 88 5.15 -25.21 11.32
CA GLN A 88 4.63 -26.00 10.22
C GLN A 88 5.08 -27.47 10.30
N GLU A 89 4.15 -28.41 10.15
CA GLU A 89 4.47 -29.85 10.10
C GLU A 89 5.29 -30.19 8.85
N ARG A 90 4.95 -29.59 7.70
CA ARG A 90 5.69 -29.72 6.44
C ARG A 90 6.35 -28.37 6.13
N LYS A 91 7.65 -28.31 6.33
CA LYS A 91 8.45 -27.12 6.05
C LYS A 91 8.73 -27.03 4.56
N SER A 92 8.46 -25.86 3.98
CA SER A 92 8.91 -25.56 2.62
C SER A 92 10.22 -24.76 2.70
N GLY A 93 11.28 -25.28 2.12
CA GLY A 93 12.61 -24.67 2.13
C GLY A 93 13.34 -24.81 3.47
N ASP A 94 14.55 -24.30 3.51
CA ASP A 94 15.39 -24.25 4.71
C ASP A 94 15.53 -22.80 5.18
N TRP A 95 15.24 -22.55 6.47
CA TRP A 95 15.39 -21.21 7.05
C TRP A 95 16.82 -20.68 6.98
N SER A 96 17.82 -21.56 6.93
CA SER A 96 19.22 -21.17 6.78
C SER A 96 19.55 -20.49 5.44
N GLU A 97 18.67 -20.64 4.44
CA GLU A 97 18.80 -20.01 3.12
C GLU A 97 18.23 -18.58 3.09
N VAL A 98 17.58 -18.14 4.18
CA VAL A 98 17.05 -16.79 4.29
C VAL A 98 18.17 -15.79 4.53
N ASP A 99 18.51 -15.06 3.49
CA ASP A 99 19.51 -14.00 3.53
C ASP A 99 18.83 -12.66 3.89
N PHE A 100 19.15 -12.15 5.08
CA PHE A 100 18.60 -10.88 5.57
C PHE A 100 18.99 -9.70 4.68
N ASP A 101 20.24 -9.63 4.23
CA ASP A 101 20.74 -8.50 3.45
C ASP A 101 20.11 -8.48 2.06
N TYR A 102 19.88 -9.66 1.47
CA TYR A 102 19.12 -9.78 0.23
C TYR A 102 17.65 -9.35 0.40
N CYS A 103 16.99 -9.80 1.47
CA CYS A 103 15.63 -9.37 1.78
C CYS A 103 15.54 -7.85 2.03
N LEU A 104 16.55 -7.28 2.71
CA LEU A 104 16.63 -5.85 2.94
C LEU A 104 16.82 -5.10 1.62
N GLN A 105 17.67 -5.59 0.72
CA GLN A 105 17.87 -4.97 -0.59
C GLN A 105 16.59 -4.96 -1.42
N MET A 106 15.83 -6.05 -1.43
CA MET A 106 14.51 -6.07 -2.09
C MET A 106 13.55 -5.02 -1.52
N CYS A 107 13.51 -4.89 -0.20
CA CYS A 107 12.70 -3.86 0.44
C CYS A 107 13.18 -2.45 0.09
N ILE A 108 14.50 -2.23 -0.04
CA ILE A 108 15.07 -0.96 -0.47
C ILE A 108 14.68 -0.67 -1.92
N ASN A 109 14.74 -1.65 -2.81
CA ASN A 109 14.32 -1.47 -4.20
C ASN A 109 12.85 -1.06 -4.29
N ALA A 110 11.96 -1.69 -3.50
CA ALA A 110 10.56 -1.28 -3.44
C ALA A 110 10.39 0.14 -2.89
N LEU A 111 11.21 0.52 -1.90
CA LEU A 111 11.23 1.87 -1.38
C LEU A 111 11.68 2.89 -2.44
N ASP A 112 12.70 2.57 -3.23
CA ASP A 112 13.20 3.43 -4.30
C ASP A 112 12.12 3.65 -5.38
N PHE A 113 11.35 2.60 -5.73
CA PHE A 113 10.21 2.74 -6.64
C PHE A 113 9.09 3.61 -6.05
N HIS A 114 8.79 3.47 -4.76
CA HIS A 114 7.84 4.35 -4.08
C HIS A 114 8.34 5.80 -4.02
N MET A 115 9.64 6.00 -3.79
CA MET A 115 10.20 7.36 -3.77
C MET A 115 10.01 8.10 -5.10
N ALA A 116 10.02 7.40 -6.23
CA ALA A 116 9.69 8.01 -7.51
C ALA A 116 8.25 8.56 -7.54
N GLU A 117 7.28 7.88 -6.91
CA GLU A 117 5.92 8.40 -6.75
C GLU A 117 5.88 9.63 -5.83
N VAL A 118 6.66 9.62 -4.75
CA VAL A 118 6.75 10.78 -3.85
C VAL A 118 7.33 12.00 -4.56
N GLU A 119 8.38 11.80 -5.35
CA GLU A 119 8.99 12.86 -6.17
C GLU A 119 8.01 13.38 -7.22
N ARG A 120 7.26 12.49 -7.89
CA ARG A 120 6.22 12.84 -8.86
C ARG A 120 5.11 13.66 -8.19
N CYS A 121 4.67 13.26 -7.01
CA CYS A 121 3.68 13.98 -6.23
C CYS A 121 4.18 15.36 -5.84
N TYR A 122 5.38 15.44 -5.29
CA TYR A 122 6.00 16.71 -4.89
C TYR A 122 6.09 17.72 -6.05
N ALA A 123 6.43 17.22 -7.24
CA ALA A 123 6.62 18.07 -8.42
C ALA A 123 5.33 18.48 -9.12
N ASN A 124 4.26 17.67 -9.03
CA ASN A 124 3.10 17.80 -9.92
C ASN A 124 1.76 17.99 -9.21
N ILE A 125 1.68 17.88 -7.89
CA ILE A 125 0.41 18.05 -7.20
C ILE A 125 -0.17 19.44 -7.45
N ASP A 126 -1.42 19.51 -7.85
CA ASP A 126 -2.10 20.77 -8.01
C ASP A 126 -2.52 21.38 -6.66
N GLN A 127 -2.66 22.71 -6.65
CA GLN A 127 -2.96 23.45 -5.42
C GLN A 127 -4.34 23.10 -4.84
N GLN A 128 -5.29 22.71 -5.68
CA GLN A 128 -6.62 22.34 -5.21
C GLN A 128 -6.59 20.99 -4.49
N THR A 129 -5.91 20.01 -5.05
CA THR A 129 -5.69 18.69 -4.44
C THR A 129 -4.96 18.83 -3.11
N LEU A 130 -3.86 19.60 -3.07
CA LEU A 130 -3.13 19.88 -1.83
C LEU A 130 -4.01 20.54 -0.77
N THR A 131 -4.82 21.51 -1.17
CA THR A 131 -5.75 22.20 -0.26
C THR A 131 -6.82 21.25 0.27
N ASN A 132 -7.38 20.42 -0.58
CA ASN A 132 -8.39 19.41 -0.20
C ASN A 132 -7.80 18.40 0.77
N TRP A 133 -6.58 17.93 0.48
CA TRP A 133 -5.86 17.01 1.37
C TRP A 133 -5.61 17.67 2.74
N ARG A 134 -5.07 18.88 2.79
CA ARG A 134 -4.84 19.64 4.03
C ARG A 134 -6.10 19.91 4.84
N ASN A 135 -7.26 19.98 4.17
CA ASN A 135 -8.56 20.12 4.80
C ASN A 135 -9.17 18.78 5.26
N GLY A 136 -8.45 17.67 5.06
CA GLY A 136 -8.89 16.34 5.50
C GLY A 136 -10.04 15.77 4.69
N LYS A 137 -10.17 16.16 3.40
CA LYS A 137 -11.17 15.54 2.53
C LYS A 137 -10.80 14.09 2.27
N ARG A 138 -11.73 13.20 2.60
CA ARG A 138 -11.48 11.76 2.63
C ARG A 138 -11.15 11.12 1.31
N GLU A 139 -11.71 11.61 0.24
CA GLU A 139 -11.43 11.17 -1.13
C GLU A 139 -9.95 11.23 -1.51
N TYR A 140 -9.16 12.03 -0.78
CA TYR A 140 -7.72 12.18 -0.98
C TYR A 140 -6.88 11.36 0.01
N TRP A 141 -7.54 10.56 0.83
CA TRP A 141 -6.85 9.80 1.86
C TRP A 141 -7.02 8.30 1.61
N PRO A 142 -5.95 7.52 1.73
CA PRO A 142 -6.03 6.08 1.59
C PRO A 142 -6.63 5.42 2.84
N SER A 143 -7.73 5.97 3.35
CA SER A 143 -8.42 5.46 4.52
C SER A 143 -9.92 5.54 4.30
N PRO A 144 -10.65 4.41 4.29
CA PRO A 144 -12.07 4.40 4.06
C PRO A 144 -12.85 5.00 5.21
N ASP A 145 -14.13 5.23 4.94
CA ASP A 145 -15.09 5.61 5.95
C ASP A 145 -15.21 4.54 7.02
N GLY A 146 -15.21 4.96 8.26
CA GLY A 146 -15.41 4.06 9.40
C GLY A 146 -14.17 3.74 10.23
N PHE A 147 -12.98 3.97 9.73
CA PHE A 147 -11.76 3.74 10.50
C PHE A 147 -11.42 4.83 11.52
N GLY A 148 -12.19 5.89 11.61
CA GLY A 148 -11.96 6.96 12.58
C GLY A 148 -10.62 7.70 12.41
N PHE A 149 -9.80 7.27 11.47
CA PHE A 149 -8.51 7.85 11.19
C PHE A 149 -8.71 9.09 10.36
N GLN A 150 -8.89 10.21 11.02
CA GLN A 150 -8.84 11.50 10.36
C GLN A 150 -7.41 11.98 10.45
N LEU A 151 -6.75 12.02 9.33
CA LEU A 151 -5.49 12.71 9.27
C LEU A 151 -5.70 14.18 9.59
N PRO A 152 -4.79 14.76 10.35
CA PRO A 152 -4.92 16.17 10.71
C PRO A 152 -4.73 16.99 9.44
N GLY A 153 -5.82 17.43 8.82
CA GLY A 153 -5.78 18.38 7.73
C GLY A 153 -5.07 19.70 8.03
N LYS A 154 -4.51 19.83 9.22
CA LYS A 154 -3.71 20.97 9.67
C LYS A 154 -2.61 20.50 10.60
N HIS A 155 -1.70 19.68 10.10
CA HIS A 155 -0.52 19.36 10.87
C HIS A 155 0.27 20.65 11.16
N PRO A 156 0.77 20.85 12.39
CA PRO A 156 1.54 22.07 12.74
C PRO A 156 2.72 22.35 11.81
N LEU A 157 3.32 21.29 11.25
CA LEU A 157 4.43 21.38 10.30
C LEU A 157 3.99 21.41 8.85
N ALA A 158 2.70 21.26 8.55
CA ALA A 158 2.21 21.42 7.18
C ALA A 158 2.42 22.88 6.78
N ALA A 159 3.34 23.11 5.86
CA ALA A 159 3.66 24.46 5.39
C ALA A 159 2.40 25.10 4.79
N ARG A 160 2.15 26.34 5.17
CA ARG A 160 1.15 27.15 4.50
C ARG A 160 1.79 27.65 3.20
N GLY A 161 1.36 27.13 2.06
CA GLY A 161 1.93 27.47 0.76
C GLY A 161 2.33 26.22 -0.01
N GLU A 162 3.57 26.13 -0.40
CA GLU A 162 4.10 24.99 -1.14
C GLU A 162 4.03 23.67 -0.35
N ILE A 163 3.99 22.56 -1.09
CA ILE A 163 4.01 21.22 -0.49
C ILE A 163 5.35 20.94 0.17
N THR A 164 5.33 20.29 1.31
CA THR A 164 6.53 19.73 1.93
C THR A 164 6.77 18.30 1.47
N ILE A 165 8.00 17.84 1.61
CA ILE A 165 8.36 16.45 1.29
C ILE A 165 7.60 15.42 2.12
N CYS A 166 7.36 15.71 3.39
CA CYS A 166 6.57 14.83 4.24
C CYS A 166 5.10 14.78 3.82
N GLU A 167 4.53 15.90 3.37
CA GLU A 167 3.19 15.91 2.79
C GLU A 167 3.15 15.09 1.49
N ALA A 168 4.15 15.23 0.63
CA ALA A 168 4.24 14.43 -0.59
C ALA A 168 4.31 12.92 -0.30
N TRP A 169 5.08 12.52 0.71
CA TRP A 169 5.11 11.14 1.19
C TRP A 169 3.72 10.66 1.63
N GLU A 170 2.99 11.46 2.40
CA GLU A 170 1.67 11.09 2.88
C GLU A 170 0.62 11.05 1.78
N ILE A 171 0.66 12.00 0.86
CA ILE A 171 -0.29 12.09 -0.25
C ILE A 171 -0.05 10.96 -1.26
N ALA A 172 1.21 10.68 -1.61
CA ALA A 172 1.59 9.63 -2.53
C ALA A 172 1.48 8.22 -1.93
N ARG A 173 1.10 8.10 -0.65
CA ARG A 173 0.93 6.79 -0.02
C ARG A 173 -0.03 5.92 -0.82
N PRO A 174 0.33 4.66 -1.12
CA PRO A 174 -0.58 3.78 -1.83
C PRO A 174 -1.81 3.45 -0.98
N TRP A 175 -2.93 3.33 -1.65
CA TRP A 175 -4.10 2.70 -1.10
C TRP A 175 -3.84 1.21 -1.19
N PHE A 176 -3.30 0.65 -0.18
CA PHE A 176 -3.28 -0.77 -0.04
C PHE A 176 -4.25 -1.10 1.05
N VAL A 177 -4.95 -2.05 0.78
CA VAL A 177 -5.51 -2.89 1.60
C VAL A 177 -6.14 -2.53 2.77
N GLU A 178 -5.44 -2.07 3.54
CA GLU A 178 -5.78 -2.07 4.81
C GLU A 178 -6.76 -1.32 5.29
N PRO A 179 -6.98 -0.19 4.85
CA PRO A 179 -7.95 0.52 5.55
C PRO A 179 -9.31 -0.12 5.42
N GLU A 180 -9.56 -0.79 4.34
CA GLU A 180 -10.88 -1.34 4.08
C GLU A 180 -11.13 -2.68 4.72
N ALA A 181 -10.11 -3.50 4.78
CA ALA A 181 -10.29 -4.86 5.24
C ALA A 181 -9.91 -5.07 6.70
N GLY A 182 -9.24 -4.10 7.30
CA GLY A 182 -8.78 -4.20 8.68
C GLY A 182 -7.79 -5.32 8.98
N GLN A 183 -7.70 -6.30 8.14
CA GLN A 183 -6.89 -7.49 8.35
C GLN A 183 -6.20 -8.00 7.11
N PHE A 184 -6.72 -7.68 5.95
CA PHE A 184 -6.31 -8.28 4.70
C PHE A 184 -5.93 -7.20 3.70
N SER A 185 -5.31 -7.65 2.69
CA SER A 185 -5.01 -6.91 1.52
C SER A 185 -6.25 -6.32 0.88
N MET A 186 -6.10 -5.31 0.09
CA MET A 186 -7.20 -4.71 -0.63
C MET A 186 -7.81 -5.77 -1.54
N ASN A 187 -8.89 -6.35 -1.06
CA ASN A 187 -9.61 -7.36 -1.78
C ASN A 187 -10.62 -6.70 -2.69
N ALA A 188 -10.57 -7.06 -3.95
CA ALA A 188 -11.66 -6.85 -4.87
C ALA A 188 -12.42 -8.16 -5.03
N ILE A 189 -13.70 -8.14 -4.70
CA ILE A 189 -14.59 -9.29 -4.84
C ILE A 189 -15.59 -8.95 -5.93
N HIS A 190 -15.67 -9.80 -6.96
CA HIS A 190 -16.65 -9.61 -8.01
C HIS A 190 -18.08 -9.67 -7.45
N PRO A 191 -18.97 -8.72 -7.77
CA PRO A 191 -20.30 -8.65 -7.16
C PRO A 191 -21.19 -9.87 -7.45
N ASP A 192 -21.03 -10.46 -8.64
CA ASP A 192 -21.90 -11.54 -9.12
C ASP A 192 -21.26 -12.93 -9.11
N TYR A 193 -19.94 -12.98 -9.08
CA TYR A 193 -19.19 -14.24 -9.17
C TYR A 193 -18.29 -14.42 -7.97
N TRP A 194 -18.06 -15.66 -7.56
CA TRP A 194 -17.10 -15.96 -6.50
C TRP A 194 -15.67 -15.87 -7.04
N PHE A 195 -15.26 -14.67 -7.38
CA PHE A 195 -13.93 -14.36 -7.84
C PHE A 195 -13.40 -13.15 -7.07
N GLN A 196 -12.19 -13.26 -6.56
CA GLN A 196 -11.56 -12.21 -5.79
C GLN A 196 -10.10 -12.04 -6.20
N GLY A 197 -9.63 -10.81 -6.11
CA GLY A 197 -8.23 -10.45 -6.25
C GLY A 197 -7.73 -9.69 -5.03
N GLU A 198 -6.43 -9.71 -4.83
CA GLU A 198 -5.76 -8.98 -3.77
C GLU A 198 -4.70 -8.09 -4.39
N TYR A 199 -4.86 -6.77 -4.25
CA TYR A 199 -3.90 -5.82 -4.78
C TYR A 199 -2.76 -5.63 -3.77
N ASP A 200 -1.51 -5.60 -4.26
CA ASP A 200 -0.39 -5.28 -3.38
C ASP A 200 -0.34 -3.78 -3.07
N LEU A 201 -0.36 -2.94 -4.09
CA LEU A 201 -0.40 -1.48 -3.93
C LEU A 201 -1.34 -0.86 -4.98
N VAL A 202 -2.08 0.16 -4.55
CA VAL A 202 -2.87 1.00 -5.45
C VAL A 202 -2.56 2.46 -5.18
N TYR A 203 -2.07 3.17 -6.18
CA TYR A 203 -1.86 4.61 -6.12
C TYR A 203 -3.00 5.34 -6.80
N ARG A 204 -3.46 6.46 -6.20
CA ARG A 204 -4.56 7.26 -6.77
C ARG A 204 -4.55 8.73 -6.37
N TRP A 205 -3.44 9.24 -5.88
CA TRP A 205 -3.34 10.58 -5.32
C TRP A 205 -3.62 11.71 -6.33
N ASP A 206 -3.41 11.48 -7.62
CA ASP A 206 -3.64 12.42 -8.72
C ASP A 206 -4.94 12.15 -9.50
N GLY A 207 -5.81 11.31 -8.96
CA GLY A 207 -7.05 10.89 -9.63
C GLY A 207 -6.86 9.76 -10.64
N ASN A 208 -5.62 9.41 -10.98
CA ASN A 208 -5.30 8.25 -11.80
C ASN A 208 -5.17 7.01 -10.93
N ILE A 209 -5.53 5.86 -11.46
CA ILE A 209 -5.45 4.59 -10.75
C ILE A 209 -4.26 3.80 -11.27
N LYS A 210 -3.24 3.62 -10.43
CA LYS A 210 -2.12 2.74 -10.72
C LYS A 210 -2.17 1.53 -9.81
N ILE A 211 -2.22 0.32 -10.38
CA ILE A 211 -2.13 -0.95 -9.65
C ILE A 211 -0.72 -1.51 -9.81
N VAL A 212 -0.11 -1.89 -8.70
CA VAL A 212 1.21 -2.50 -8.65
C VAL A 212 1.12 -3.87 -8.02
N ASP A 213 1.74 -4.84 -8.66
CA ASP A 213 1.94 -6.19 -8.14
C ASP A 213 3.43 -6.39 -7.81
N ILE A 214 3.73 -6.86 -6.61
CA ILE A 214 5.10 -6.97 -6.09
C ILE A 214 5.59 -8.41 -6.18
N LYS A 215 6.70 -8.64 -6.88
CA LYS A 215 7.33 -9.94 -7.01
C LYS A 215 8.72 -9.95 -6.38
N ALA A 216 8.87 -10.75 -5.33
CA ALA A 216 10.14 -10.94 -4.63
C ALA A 216 11.08 -11.94 -5.34
N SER A 217 10.98 -12.08 -6.66
CA SER A 217 11.79 -13.01 -7.45
C SER A 217 13.16 -12.46 -7.78
N LYS A 218 14.15 -13.35 -7.91
CA LYS A 218 15.53 -13.00 -8.28
C LYS A 218 15.68 -12.58 -9.74
N GLY A 219 14.65 -12.72 -10.56
CA GLY A 219 14.69 -12.36 -11.97
C GLY A 219 13.31 -12.17 -12.56
N ILE A 220 13.27 -11.63 -13.75
CA ILE A 220 12.09 -11.57 -14.62
C ILE A 220 11.98 -12.97 -15.24
N GLY A 221 11.42 -13.94 -14.51
CA GLY A 221 11.38 -15.35 -14.94
C GLY A 221 10.34 -15.62 -16.02
N ASP A 222 10.30 -16.89 -16.49
CA ASP A 222 9.40 -17.38 -17.53
C ASP A 222 7.89 -17.28 -17.21
N ARG A 223 7.53 -16.96 -15.97
CA ARG A 223 6.14 -16.75 -15.54
C ARG A 223 5.61 -15.33 -15.78
N SER A 224 6.33 -14.51 -16.54
CA SER A 224 5.86 -13.14 -16.82
C SER A 224 4.49 -13.09 -17.53
N GLY A 225 4.13 -14.13 -18.28
CA GLY A 225 2.81 -14.28 -18.89
C GLY A 225 1.69 -14.39 -17.85
N ASP A 226 1.86 -15.27 -16.88
CA ASP A 226 0.87 -15.48 -15.81
C ASP A 226 0.63 -14.20 -14.99
N TYR A 227 1.69 -13.44 -14.73
CA TYR A 227 1.59 -12.18 -13.98
C TYR A 227 0.92 -11.07 -14.79
N ILE A 228 1.10 -11.05 -16.12
CA ILE A 228 0.40 -10.12 -17.00
C ILE A 228 -1.10 -10.39 -16.95
N GLU A 229 -1.52 -11.63 -17.09
CA GLU A 229 -2.93 -12.01 -17.01
C GLU A 229 -3.51 -11.68 -15.62
N GLN A 230 -2.76 -11.93 -14.54
CA GLN A 230 -3.17 -11.55 -13.19
C GLN A 230 -3.46 -10.04 -13.07
N LEU A 231 -2.58 -9.18 -13.59
CA LEU A 231 -2.81 -7.74 -13.54
C LEU A 231 -3.96 -7.29 -14.43
N ARG A 232 -4.16 -7.93 -15.58
CA ARG A 232 -5.35 -7.66 -16.43
C ARG A 232 -6.64 -8.00 -15.68
N MET A 233 -6.66 -9.11 -14.96
CA MET A 233 -7.79 -9.47 -14.09
C MET A 233 -7.98 -8.47 -12.96
N TYR A 234 -6.90 -7.94 -12.38
CA TYR A 234 -6.99 -6.89 -11.37
C TYR A 234 -7.57 -5.59 -11.92
N ALA A 235 -7.20 -5.20 -13.13
CA ALA A 235 -7.80 -4.03 -13.79
C ALA A 235 -9.31 -4.23 -14.04
N MET A 236 -9.71 -5.43 -14.47
CA MET A 236 -11.12 -5.77 -14.67
C MET A 236 -11.87 -5.76 -13.32
N LEU A 237 -11.33 -6.36 -12.28
CA LEU A 237 -11.94 -6.35 -10.95
C LEU A 237 -12.08 -4.93 -10.40
N TRP A 238 -11.06 -4.07 -10.56
CA TRP A 238 -11.16 -2.66 -10.19
C TRP A 238 -12.32 -1.98 -10.90
N TRP A 239 -12.39 -2.14 -12.22
CA TRP A 239 -13.44 -1.56 -13.04
C TRP A 239 -14.85 -2.03 -12.64
N VAL A 240 -15.05 -3.32 -12.45
CA VAL A 240 -16.34 -3.90 -12.04
C VAL A 240 -16.76 -3.45 -10.64
N THR A 241 -15.82 -3.45 -9.68
CA THR A 241 -16.10 -3.05 -8.29
C THR A 241 -16.31 -1.54 -8.11
N HIS A 242 -16.02 -0.75 -9.13
CA HIS A 242 -16.26 0.70 -9.17
C HIS A 242 -17.33 1.08 -10.22
N ASP A 243 -18.38 0.26 -10.34
CA ASP A 243 -19.55 0.47 -11.18
C ASP A 243 -19.21 0.74 -12.66
N LYS A 244 -18.08 0.20 -13.13
CA LYS A 244 -17.57 0.38 -14.50
C LYS A 244 -17.31 1.85 -14.89
N THR A 245 -17.05 2.70 -13.90
CA THR A 245 -16.82 4.14 -14.10
C THR A 245 -15.38 4.57 -13.93
N GLN A 246 -14.54 3.76 -13.24
CA GLN A 246 -13.15 4.08 -12.99
C GLN A 246 -12.24 3.09 -13.73
N LEU A 247 -11.49 3.62 -14.67
CA LEU A 247 -10.46 2.85 -15.39
C LEU A 247 -9.12 2.93 -14.66
N VAL A 248 -8.38 1.84 -14.71
CA VAL A 248 -6.98 1.83 -14.32
C VAL A 248 -6.17 2.56 -15.38
N SER A 249 -5.27 3.44 -14.98
CA SER A 249 -4.40 4.21 -15.88
C SER A 249 -3.00 3.62 -16.02
N ASP A 250 -2.56 2.85 -15.02
CA ASP A 250 -1.25 2.23 -15.01
C ASP A 250 -1.28 0.85 -14.35
N LEU A 251 -0.61 -0.12 -14.94
CA LEU A 251 -0.37 -1.44 -14.38
C LEU A 251 1.13 -1.70 -14.37
N GLU A 252 1.68 -2.07 -13.22
CA GLU A 252 3.10 -2.32 -13.06
C GLU A 252 3.37 -3.61 -12.28
N ILE A 253 4.42 -4.33 -12.69
CA ILE A 253 5.03 -5.37 -11.86
C ILE A 253 6.35 -4.83 -11.33
N TRP A 254 6.53 -4.88 -10.02
CA TRP A 254 7.78 -4.54 -9.37
C TRP A 254 8.57 -5.82 -9.05
N TYR A 255 9.58 -6.12 -9.86
CA TYR A 255 10.51 -7.23 -9.63
C TYR A 255 11.61 -6.79 -8.66
N LEU A 256 11.39 -7.00 -7.37
CA LEU A 256 12.26 -6.46 -6.32
C LEU A 256 13.67 -7.04 -6.36
N GLY A 257 13.80 -8.34 -6.61
CA GLY A 257 15.12 -8.98 -6.67
C GLY A 257 15.94 -8.59 -7.89
N ALA A 258 15.28 -8.20 -8.98
CA ALA A 258 15.91 -7.71 -10.21
C ALA A 258 16.08 -6.19 -10.24
N ASN A 259 15.46 -5.48 -9.31
CA ASN A 259 15.38 -4.02 -9.29
C ASN A 259 14.81 -3.42 -10.60
N VAL A 260 13.67 -3.97 -11.06
CA VAL A 260 13.04 -3.59 -12.32
C VAL A 260 11.55 -3.33 -12.12
N VAL A 261 11.07 -2.23 -12.65
CA VAL A 261 9.64 -1.95 -12.85
C VAL A 261 9.28 -2.33 -14.28
N LYS A 262 8.28 -3.19 -14.44
CA LYS A 262 7.76 -3.61 -15.74
C LYS A 262 6.35 -3.06 -15.94
N PRO A 263 6.14 -2.10 -16.83
CA PRO A 263 4.79 -1.65 -17.18
C PRO A 263 4.06 -2.76 -17.96
N ILE A 264 2.76 -2.88 -17.69
CA ILE A 264 1.89 -3.86 -18.33
C ILE A 264 0.84 -3.12 -19.16
N PRO A 265 0.53 -3.58 -20.38
CA PRO A 265 -0.54 -2.99 -21.17
C PRO A 265 -1.89 -3.04 -20.46
N ILE A 266 -2.57 -1.93 -20.41
CA ILE A 266 -3.87 -1.80 -19.78
C ILE A 266 -4.93 -2.40 -20.70
N PRO A 267 -5.80 -3.32 -20.22
CA PRO A 267 -6.88 -3.84 -21.03
C PRO A 267 -7.91 -2.75 -21.37
N THR A 268 -8.42 -2.78 -22.56
CA THR A 268 -9.54 -1.93 -22.96
C THR A 268 -10.85 -2.37 -22.28
N GLU A 269 -11.84 -1.51 -22.23
CA GLU A 269 -13.17 -1.87 -21.69
C GLU A 269 -13.78 -3.08 -22.39
N SER A 270 -13.58 -3.21 -23.71
CA SER A 270 -14.03 -4.38 -24.46
C SER A 270 -13.31 -5.67 -24.02
N GLU A 271 -12.00 -5.62 -23.78
CA GLU A 271 -11.24 -6.76 -23.29
C GLU A 271 -11.65 -7.11 -21.85
N MET A 272 -11.89 -6.12 -21.00
CA MET A 272 -12.39 -6.35 -19.64
C MET A 272 -13.79 -6.98 -19.64
N SER A 273 -14.68 -6.57 -20.55
CA SER A 273 -16.00 -7.19 -20.70
C SER A 273 -15.88 -8.66 -21.14
N VAL A 274 -14.97 -8.99 -22.03
CA VAL A 274 -14.72 -10.40 -22.43
C VAL A 274 -14.21 -11.21 -21.24
N LEU A 275 -13.25 -10.69 -20.48
CA LEU A 275 -12.75 -11.37 -19.27
C LEU A 275 -13.87 -11.62 -18.23
N GLU A 276 -14.76 -10.65 -18.04
CA GLU A 276 -15.91 -10.79 -17.14
C GLU A 276 -16.90 -11.87 -17.62
N GLU A 277 -17.17 -11.94 -18.94
CA GLU A 277 -18.01 -12.98 -19.54
C GLU A 277 -17.39 -14.37 -19.38
N GLU A 278 -16.10 -14.52 -19.60
CA GLU A 278 -15.36 -15.78 -19.42
C GLU A 278 -15.41 -16.25 -17.96
N LEU A 279 -15.26 -15.34 -17.00
CA LEU A 279 -15.44 -15.65 -15.58
C LEU A 279 -16.86 -16.11 -15.25
N GLY A 280 -17.87 -15.45 -15.82
CA GLY A 280 -19.26 -15.82 -15.66
C GLY A 280 -19.56 -17.22 -16.20
N ALA A 281 -18.99 -17.57 -17.36
CA ALA A 281 -19.12 -18.89 -17.94
C ALA A 281 -18.46 -19.95 -17.02
N LEU A 282 -17.24 -19.71 -16.57
CA LEU A 282 -16.53 -20.59 -15.64
C LEU A 282 -17.31 -20.78 -14.32
N TRP A 283 -17.84 -19.70 -13.79
CA TRP A 283 -18.67 -19.75 -12.56
C TRP A 283 -19.92 -20.63 -12.73
N ASN A 284 -20.59 -20.52 -13.87
CA ASN A 284 -21.75 -21.35 -14.18
C ASN A 284 -21.39 -22.83 -14.32
N GLU A 285 -20.23 -23.15 -14.87
CA GLU A 285 -19.73 -24.53 -14.92
C GLU A 285 -19.47 -25.09 -13.51
N ILE A 286 -18.85 -24.31 -12.63
CA ILE A 286 -18.59 -24.72 -11.24
C ILE A 286 -19.89 -24.96 -10.48
N LYS A 287 -20.90 -24.10 -10.66
CA LYS A 287 -22.21 -24.27 -9.99
C LYS A 287 -22.99 -25.50 -10.42
N ASN A 288 -22.76 -25.98 -11.63
CA ASN A 288 -23.49 -27.11 -12.20
C ASN A 288 -22.81 -28.47 -11.96
N GLN A 289 -21.63 -28.48 -11.32
CA GLN A 289 -20.95 -29.69 -10.84
C GLN A 289 -21.40 -30.07 -9.43
#